data_96ed7e3a03fb53bcccd65247a45ae74e
#
_entry.id   96ed7e3a03fb53bcccd65247a45ae74e
#
_cell.length_a   1.000
_cell.length_b   1.000
_cell.length_c   1.000
_cell.angle_alpha   90.00
_cell.angle_beta   90.00
_cell.angle_gamma   90.00
#
_symmetry.space_group_name_H-M   'P 1'
#
loop_
_entity.id
_entity.type
_entity.pdbx_description
1 polymer ?
#
loop_
_entity_poly.entity_id
_entity_poly.type
_entity_poly.pdbx_seq_one_letter_code
_entity_poly.pdbx_strand_id
1 'polypeptide(L)'
;INPLFKDIKEYNKYLLSLIGIFVLLLSGIISYNYTNTSYAKWSSSVESKNIIKIHIKTGKSALEFAQAKVGTDGLEQITHTIDDTLQVDSKFATEYRYRGGNVNNYVTFNNETWRIIGIIPTEDTDGNVENRTKIIRDTSVGDMYWDGNGSNNWTTATLNTYLNNDYYNTLSSDAKNMIGTTKYYLGGYNSNASFTSDVMWQYERKNEANRTGYYYRTNPIMQNDANKKIAIMYASDYGYAASKKCTSSLYYYYDDTNCKKTNNWLDKSAGTWLLPQYSGDYDVTFSVNLIGGVDPNYKVYVSGENAVRPVLSLSSNVKISSGNGTSEQPYQLSIS
;
A
#
# COMPACT_ATOMS: atom_id res chain seq x y z
N ILE A 1 -49.40 21.58 56.39
CA ILE A 1 -48.57 21.49 55.19
C ILE A 1 -49.49 21.16 54.04
N ASN A 2 -49.60 22.04 53.05
CA ASN A 2 -50.52 21.99 51.92
C ASN A 2 -50.27 20.71 51.08
N PRO A 3 -51.27 19.83 50.84
CA PRO A 3 -51.13 18.60 50.11
C PRO A 3 -50.51 18.79 48.68
N LEU A 4 -50.73 19.94 48.08
CA LEU A 4 -50.19 20.31 46.78
C LEU A 4 -48.64 20.27 46.69
N PHE A 5 -47.95 20.57 47.79
CA PHE A 5 -46.48 20.54 47.87
C PHE A 5 -45.91 19.14 48.01
N LYS A 6 -46.68 18.17 48.46
CA LYS A 6 -46.28 16.79 48.59
C LYS A 6 -46.23 16.09 47.21
N ASP A 7 -47.24 16.42 46.37
CA ASP A 7 -47.33 15.84 45.02
C ASP A 7 -46.24 16.39 44.10
N ILE A 8 -45.89 17.66 44.21
CA ILE A 8 -44.81 18.28 43.42
C ILE A 8 -43.46 17.67 43.77
N LYS A 9 -43.22 17.35 45.04
CA LYS A 9 -41.97 16.73 45.47
C LYS A 9 -41.83 15.29 44.97
N GLU A 10 -42.89 14.51 44.96
CA GLU A 10 -42.92 13.17 44.38
C GLU A 10 -42.78 13.24 42.87
N TYR A 11 -43.48 14.12 42.16
CA TYR A 11 -43.38 14.31 40.73
C TYR A 11 -41.96 14.65 40.28
N ASN A 12 -41.27 15.53 40.99
CA ASN A 12 -39.87 15.85 40.73
C ASN A 12 -38.94 14.67 40.97
N LYS A 13 -39.25 13.76 41.89
CA LYS A 13 -38.47 12.54 42.15
C LYS A 13 -38.57 11.55 40.96
N TYR A 14 -39.77 11.39 40.40
CA TYR A 14 -39.98 10.55 39.21
C TYR A 14 -39.36 11.18 37.97
N LEU A 15 -39.45 12.51 37.81
CA LEU A 15 -38.82 13.23 36.70
C LEU A 15 -37.29 13.13 36.73
N LEU A 16 -36.68 13.29 37.88
CA LEU A 16 -35.24 13.12 38.07
C LEU A 16 -34.78 11.66 37.83
N SER A 17 -35.61 10.67 38.22
CA SER A 17 -35.36 9.27 37.95
C SER A 17 -35.43 8.95 36.45
N LEU A 18 -36.42 9.49 35.73
CA LEU A 18 -36.56 9.35 34.28
C LEU A 18 -35.41 10.00 33.52
N ILE A 19 -34.97 11.18 33.94
CA ILE A 19 -33.78 11.85 33.36
C ILE A 19 -32.52 11.02 33.59
N GLY A 20 -32.36 10.45 34.81
CA GLY A 20 -31.24 9.58 35.15
C GLY A 20 -31.21 8.32 34.27
N ILE A 21 -32.35 7.67 34.04
CA ILE A 21 -32.46 6.49 33.15
C ILE A 21 -32.15 6.89 31.70
N PHE A 22 -32.61 8.04 31.24
CA PHE A 22 -32.36 8.52 29.89
C PHE A 22 -30.87 8.84 29.65
N VAL A 23 -30.19 9.42 30.64
CA VAL A 23 -28.74 9.68 30.59
C VAL A 23 -27.95 8.36 30.59
N LEU A 24 -28.38 7.37 31.38
CA LEU A 24 -27.74 6.04 31.39
C LEU A 24 -27.93 5.28 30.08
N LEU A 25 -29.11 5.38 29.45
CA LEU A 25 -29.36 4.79 28.13
C LEU A 25 -28.53 5.47 27.03
N LEU A 26 -28.42 6.80 27.06
CA LEU A 26 -27.57 7.56 26.15
C LEU A 26 -26.08 7.21 26.34
N SER A 27 -25.61 7.10 27.57
CA SER A 27 -24.22 6.72 27.86
C SER A 27 -23.93 5.26 27.46
N GLY A 28 -24.90 4.36 27.61
CA GLY A 28 -24.82 2.97 27.16
C GLY A 28 -24.73 2.86 25.64
N ILE A 29 -25.50 3.65 24.89
CA ILE A 29 -25.44 3.71 23.41
C ILE A 29 -24.12 4.30 22.96
N ILE A 30 -23.60 5.33 23.63
CA ILE A 30 -22.28 5.93 23.36
C ILE A 30 -21.17 4.93 23.65
N SER A 31 -21.22 4.20 24.79
CA SER A 31 -20.23 3.16 25.11
C SER A 31 -20.24 1.99 24.13
N TYR A 32 -21.42 1.53 23.72
CA TYR A 32 -21.54 0.41 22.76
C TYR A 32 -20.94 0.76 21.40
N ASN A 33 -21.06 2.02 20.96
CA ASN A 33 -20.46 2.51 19.72
C ASN A 33 -18.95 2.78 19.85
N TYR A 34 -18.43 3.02 21.06
CA TYR A 34 -17.00 3.27 21.29
C TYR A 34 -16.15 2.00 21.24
N THR A 35 -16.73 0.84 21.55
CA THR A 35 -16.02 -0.46 21.53
C THR A 35 -15.91 -1.07 20.12
N ASN A 36 -16.66 -0.57 19.15
CA ASN A 36 -16.57 -0.95 17.74
C ASN A 36 -15.99 0.19 16.90
N THR A 37 -14.73 0.54 17.15
CA THR A 37 -13.83 1.41 16.41
C THR A 37 -14.31 1.92 15.03
N SER A 38 -15.27 2.83 15.03
CA SER A 38 -15.66 3.58 13.85
C SER A 38 -15.76 5.06 14.22
N TYR A 39 -14.90 5.90 13.67
CA TYR A 39 -15.06 7.35 13.77
C TYR A 39 -16.28 7.77 12.95
N ALA A 40 -17.42 7.96 13.62
CA ALA A 40 -18.60 8.55 13.01
C ALA A 40 -18.43 10.08 12.96
N LYS A 41 -18.36 10.65 11.77
CA LYS A 41 -18.45 12.09 11.57
C LYS A 41 -19.94 12.47 11.59
N TRP A 42 -20.37 13.19 12.61
CA TRP A 42 -21.73 13.69 12.69
C TRP A 42 -21.93 14.82 11.67
N SER A 43 -22.79 14.63 10.69
CA SER A 43 -23.36 15.75 9.93
C SER A 43 -24.83 15.86 10.26
N SER A 44 -25.23 16.95 10.88
CA SER A 44 -26.65 17.24 11.11
C SER A 44 -27.19 18.07 9.94
N SER A 45 -28.09 17.50 9.14
CA SER A 45 -29.00 18.28 8.34
C SER A 45 -30.38 18.23 9.02
N VAL A 46 -30.89 19.35 9.43
CA VAL A 46 -32.25 19.44 10.00
C VAL A 46 -33.22 19.63 8.84
N GLU A 47 -33.82 18.55 8.37
CA GLU A 47 -35.01 18.61 7.53
C GLU A 47 -36.24 18.79 8.42
N SER A 48 -37.29 19.47 7.91
CA SER A 48 -38.50 19.96 8.61
C SER A 48 -39.39 18.89 9.25
N LYS A 49 -38.87 17.64 9.46
CA LYS A 49 -39.58 16.52 10.10
C LYS A 49 -38.82 15.87 11.26
N ASN A 50 -37.86 16.55 11.87
CA ASN A 50 -37.10 16.02 13.03
C ASN A 50 -36.54 14.61 12.90
N ILE A 51 -36.15 14.20 11.68
CA ILE A 51 -35.47 12.92 11.46
C ILE A 51 -33.96 13.18 11.42
N ILE A 52 -33.27 12.79 12.46
CA ILE A 52 -31.79 12.79 12.47
C ILE A 52 -31.34 11.59 11.63
N LYS A 53 -30.89 11.87 10.41
CA LYS A 53 -30.20 10.85 9.59
C LYS A 53 -28.73 10.82 9.97
N ILE A 54 -28.31 9.80 10.70
CA ILE A 54 -26.91 9.56 11.00
C ILE A 54 -26.33 8.80 9.81
N HIS A 55 -25.46 9.43 9.04
CA HIS A 55 -24.69 8.77 8.00
C HIS A 55 -23.37 8.32 8.60
N ILE A 56 -23.30 7.07 9.01
CA ILE A 56 -22.03 6.43 9.40
C ILE A 56 -21.31 6.04 8.12
N LYS A 57 -20.28 6.77 7.77
CA LYS A 57 -19.42 6.44 6.63
C LYS A 57 -18.43 5.36 7.08
N THR A 58 -18.86 4.10 7.02
CA THR A 58 -17.98 2.97 7.28
C THR A 58 -17.18 2.65 6.02
N GLY A 59 -15.89 2.97 6.01
CA GLY A 59 -14.98 2.52 4.96
C GLY A 59 -14.75 1.00 5.04
N LYS A 60 -14.37 0.40 3.92
CA LYS A 60 -13.97 -1.01 3.86
C LYS A 60 -12.50 -1.15 4.24
N SER A 61 -12.16 -2.15 5.05
CA SER A 61 -10.77 -2.57 5.22
C SER A 61 -10.16 -2.98 3.87
N ALA A 62 -8.85 -3.07 3.81
CA ALA A 62 -8.16 -3.45 2.57
C ALA A 62 -8.68 -4.79 2.01
N LEU A 63 -8.82 -5.81 2.87
CA LEU A 63 -9.28 -7.12 2.44
C LEU A 63 -10.76 -7.12 2.02
N GLU A 64 -11.65 -6.48 2.79
CA GLU A 64 -13.08 -6.33 2.42
C GLU A 64 -13.25 -5.59 1.10
N PHE A 65 -12.42 -4.57 0.86
CA PHE A 65 -12.38 -3.86 -0.41
C PHE A 65 -11.99 -4.79 -1.55
N ALA A 66 -10.89 -5.55 -1.40
CA ALA A 66 -10.41 -6.47 -2.42
C ALA A 66 -11.45 -7.55 -2.75
N GLN A 67 -12.03 -8.19 -1.74
CA GLN A 67 -13.05 -9.22 -1.91
C GLN A 67 -14.32 -8.70 -2.60
N ALA A 68 -14.68 -7.44 -2.37
CA ALA A 68 -15.83 -6.81 -3.02
C ALA A 68 -15.56 -6.36 -4.45
N LYS A 69 -14.29 -6.18 -4.85
CA LYS A 69 -13.89 -5.59 -6.13
C LYS A 69 -13.17 -6.56 -7.06
N VAL A 70 -12.70 -7.71 -6.58
CA VAL A 70 -11.97 -8.69 -7.39
C VAL A 70 -12.78 -9.08 -8.63
N GLY A 71 -12.09 -9.15 -9.78
CA GLY A 71 -12.70 -9.38 -11.09
C GLY A 71 -13.32 -8.15 -11.74
N THR A 72 -13.28 -6.98 -11.09
CA THR A 72 -13.76 -5.71 -11.63
C THR A 72 -12.66 -4.66 -11.68
N ASP A 73 -12.80 -3.65 -12.54
CA ASP A 73 -11.90 -2.49 -12.59
C ASP A 73 -10.39 -2.82 -12.76
N GLY A 74 -10.08 -4.06 -13.16
CA GLY A 74 -8.71 -4.57 -13.31
C GLY A 74 -8.12 -5.17 -12.03
N LEU A 75 -8.87 -5.28 -10.93
CA LEU A 75 -8.39 -5.94 -9.71
C LEU A 75 -8.54 -7.46 -9.84
N GLU A 76 -7.43 -8.17 -9.79
CA GLU A 76 -7.36 -9.62 -9.92
C GLU A 76 -6.74 -10.25 -8.67
N GLN A 77 -7.26 -11.40 -8.24
CA GLN A 77 -6.60 -12.23 -7.24
C GLN A 77 -5.46 -13.01 -7.89
N ILE A 78 -4.32 -13.05 -7.23
CA ILE A 78 -3.16 -13.86 -7.61
C ILE A 78 -2.87 -14.82 -6.48
N THR A 79 -2.68 -16.09 -6.82
CA THR A 79 -2.17 -17.10 -5.88
C THR A 79 -0.87 -17.65 -6.44
N HIS A 80 0.21 -17.36 -5.77
CA HIS A 80 1.56 -17.78 -6.14
C HIS A 80 1.78 -19.24 -5.78
N THR A 81 2.39 -19.99 -6.69
CA THR A 81 2.96 -21.29 -6.36
C THR A 81 4.30 -21.06 -5.70
N ILE A 82 4.44 -21.45 -4.44
CA ILE A 82 5.67 -21.27 -3.70
C ILE A 82 6.72 -22.28 -4.17
N ASP A 83 7.90 -21.79 -4.47
CA ASP A 83 9.08 -22.65 -4.67
C ASP A 83 9.66 -23.00 -3.29
N ASP A 84 9.52 -24.24 -2.88
CA ASP A 84 10.00 -24.73 -1.58
C ASP A 84 11.50 -24.54 -1.39
N THR A 85 12.26 -24.47 -2.49
CA THR A 85 13.73 -24.27 -2.42
C THR A 85 14.09 -22.83 -2.00
N LEU A 86 13.19 -21.87 -2.25
CA LEU A 86 13.37 -20.48 -1.86
C LEU A 86 12.77 -20.17 -0.48
N GLN A 87 12.00 -21.11 0.07
CA GLN A 87 11.39 -21.02 1.41
C GLN A 87 10.63 -19.70 1.64
N VAL A 88 9.91 -19.23 0.63
CA VAL A 88 8.98 -18.11 0.79
C VAL A 88 7.83 -18.54 1.69
N ASP A 89 7.49 -17.76 2.68
CA ASP A 89 6.39 -18.08 3.59
C ASP A 89 5.04 -18.05 2.85
N SER A 90 4.27 -19.13 2.97
CA SER A 90 2.96 -19.30 2.32
C SER A 90 1.92 -18.23 2.72
N LYS A 91 2.10 -17.54 3.86
CA LYS A 91 1.25 -16.42 4.26
C LYS A 91 1.24 -15.26 3.26
N PHE A 92 2.23 -15.18 2.36
CA PHE A 92 2.30 -14.19 1.28
C PHE A 92 1.71 -14.68 -0.03
N ALA A 93 1.32 -15.93 -0.16
CA ALA A 93 0.98 -16.56 -1.44
C ALA A 93 -0.24 -15.96 -2.14
N THR A 94 -1.20 -15.40 -1.41
CA THR A 94 -2.41 -14.82 -2.01
C THR A 94 -2.43 -13.32 -1.84
N GLU A 95 -2.54 -12.60 -2.97
CA GLU A 95 -2.62 -11.15 -3.01
C GLU A 95 -3.60 -10.69 -4.09
N TYR A 96 -4.00 -9.41 -4.05
CA TYR A 96 -4.88 -8.79 -5.04
C TYR A 96 -4.16 -7.64 -5.71
N ARG A 97 -4.09 -7.64 -7.05
CA ARG A 97 -3.35 -6.64 -7.81
C ARG A 97 -4.17 -6.05 -8.95
N TYR A 98 -3.98 -4.77 -9.18
CA TYR A 98 -4.51 -4.11 -10.38
C TYR A 98 -3.66 -4.46 -11.59
N ARG A 99 -4.30 -5.03 -12.65
CA ARG A 99 -3.66 -5.58 -13.84
C ARG A 99 -4.28 -5.06 -15.12
N GLY A 100 -3.43 -4.71 -16.10
CA GLY A 100 -3.86 -4.25 -17.41
C GLY A 100 -3.57 -2.77 -17.67
N GLY A 101 -3.90 -2.28 -18.85
CA GLY A 101 -3.65 -0.88 -19.23
C GLY A 101 -4.68 0.10 -18.68
N ASN A 102 -5.93 -0.33 -18.61
CA ASN A 102 -7.04 0.51 -18.17
C ASN A 102 -7.65 -0.03 -16.88
N VAL A 103 -7.21 0.53 -15.76
CA VAL A 103 -7.61 0.11 -14.41
C VAL A 103 -8.08 1.30 -13.59
N ASN A 104 -9.12 1.09 -12.77
CA ASN A 104 -9.68 2.11 -11.88
C ASN A 104 -9.06 1.97 -10.48
N ASN A 105 -7.83 2.47 -10.32
CA ASN A 105 -7.05 2.33 -9.09
C ASN A 105 -6.47 3.65 -8.57
N TYR A 106 -7.01 4.78 -9.00
CA TYR A 106 -6.60 6.08 -8.48
C TYR A 106 -7.07 6.27 -7.04
N VAL A 107 -6.22 6.84 -6.23
CA VAL A 107 -6.47 7.13 -4.81
C VAL A 107 -5.86 8.49 -4.46
N THR A 108 -6.55 9.25 -3.62
CA THR A 108 -6.01 10.49 -3.07
C THR A 108 -5.25 10.19 -1.79
N PHE A 109 -3.97 10.54 -1.74
CA PHE A 109 -3.14 10.46 -0.55
C PHE A 109 -2.27 11.72 -0.46
N ASN A 110 -2.18 12.34 0.73
CA ASN A 110 -1.46 13.61 0.94
C ASN A 110 -1.86 14.75 0.00
N ASN A 111 -3.15 14.82 -0.39
CA ASN A 111 -3.67 15.74 -1.40
C ASN A 111 -3.02 15.61 -2.79
N GLU A 112 -2.41 14.48 -3.07
CA GLU A 112 -1.77 14.14 -4.34
C GLU A 112 -2.45 12.94 -4.99
N THR A 113 -2.20 12.77 -6.29
CA THR A 113 -2.66 11.59 -7.04
C THR A 113 -1.71 10.43 -6.84
N TRP A 114 -2.25 9.35 -6.28
CA TRP A 114 -1.58 8.06 -6.12
C TRP A 114 -2.37 6.98 -6.83
N ARG A 115 -1.76 5.81 -6.96
CA ARG A 115 -2.39 4.62 -7.56
C ARG A 115 -2.25 3.43 -6.61
N ILE A 116 -3.30 2.64 -6.48
CA ILE A 116 -3.26 1.40 -5.71
C ILE A 116 -2.57 0.33 -6.56
N ILE A 117 -1.42 -0.21 -6.09
CA ILE A 117 -0.77 -1.38 -6.69
C ILE A 117 -1.63 -2.61 -6.43
N GLY A 118 -2.07 -2.77 -5.19
CA GLY A 118 -2.88 -3.90 -4.78
C GLY A 118 -3.16 -3.93 -3.29
N ILE A 119 -3.83 -5.00 -2.87
CA ILE A 119 -3.98 -5.40 -1.47
C ILE A 119 -3.06 -6.60 -1.25
N ILE A 120 -2.02 -6.38 -0.49
CA ILE A 120 -0.85 -7.26 -0.44
C ILE A 120 -0.57 -7.65 1.01
N PRO A 121 -0.39 -8.94 1.32
CA PRO A 121 0.11 -9.36 2.62
C PRO A 121 1.44 -8.66 2.90
N THR A 122 1.46 -7.85 3.93
CA THR A 122 2.59 -7.00 4.29
C THR A 122 3.01 -7.31 5.71
N GLU A 123 4.27 -7.65 5.92
CA GLU A 123 4.86 -7.84 7.24
C GLU A 123 5.31 -6.49 7.80
N ASP A 124 4.95 -6.21 9.04
CA ASP A 124 5.44 -5.05 9.76
C ASP A 124 6.79 -5.32 10.45
N THR A 125 7.34 -4.31 11.10
CA THR A 125 8.61 -4.43 11.81
C THR A 125 8.55 -5.34 13.03
N ASP A 126 7.36 -5.66 13.53
CA ASP A 126 7.12 -6.55 14.66
C ASP A 126 6.87 -8.01 14.22
N GLY A 127 6.79 -8.26 12.91
CA GLY A 127 6.58 -9.58 12.33
C GLY A 127 5.12 -9.96 12.11
N ASN A 128 4.18 -9.04 12.32
CA ASN A 128 2.77 -9.28 12.02
C ASN A 128 2.52 -9.14 10.51
N VAL A 129 1.76 -10.05 9.93
CA VAL A 129 1.38 -10.01 8.52
C VAL A 129 -0.09 -9.70 8.37
N GLU A 130 -0.38 -8.64 7.63
CA GLU A 130 -1.74 -8.16 7.38
C GLU A 130 -1.92 -7.79 5.91
N ASN A 131 -3.14 -7.94 5.40
CA ASN A 131 -3.50 -7.45 4.08
C ASN A 131 -3.58 -5.92 4.11
N ARG A 132 -2.65 -5.24 3.44
CA ARG A 132 -2.54 -3.78 3.42
C ARG A 132 -2.66 -3.24 2.01
N THR A 133 -3.23 -2.04 1.89
CA THR A 133 -3.25 -1.31 0.63
C THR A 133 -1.85 -0.77 0.34
N LYS A 134 -1.24 -1.27 -0.75
CA LYS A 134 0.04 -0.77 -1.24
C LYS A 134 -0.22 0.26 -2.33
N ILE A 135 0.36 1.45 -2.18
CA ILE A 135 0.17 2.56 -3.11
C ILE A 135 1.49 3.08 -3.66
N ILE A 136 1.43 3.65 -4.87
CA ILE A 136 2.54 4.30 -5.55
C ILE A 136 2.12 5.70 -6.00
N ARG A 137 3.00 6.69 -5.84
CA ARG A 137 2.74 8.03 -6.39
C ARG A 137 2.62 7.97 -7.91
N ASP A 138 1.61 8.62 -8.48
CA ASP A 138 1.35 8.51 -9.92
C ASP A 138 2.44 9.18 -10.76
N THR A 139 3.00 10.29 -10.27
CA THR A 139 4.12 11.00 -10.89
C THR A 139 5.42 10.79 -10.12
N SER A 140 6.56 10.98 -10.78
CA SER A 140 7.88 11.01 -10.14
C SER A 140 8.02 12.20 -9.18
N VAL A 141 8.89 12.06 -8.18
CA VAL A 141 9.37 13.17 -7.33
C VAL A 141 10.66 13.81 -7.89
N GLY A 142 11.15 13.33 -9.00
CA GLY A 142 12.36 13.76 -9.69
C GLY A 142 13.19 12.57 -10.16
N ASP A 143 14.21 12.85 -10.90
CA ASP A 143 15.18 11.86 -11.36
C ASP A 143 16.39 11.91 -10.41
N MET A 144 16.85 10.74 -9.95
CA MET A 144 17.91 10.62 -8.92
C MET A 144 18.74 9.37 -9.16
N TYR A 145 19.93 9.33 -8.59
CA TYR A 145 20.68 8.08 -8.44
C TYR A 145 19.96 7.14 -7.47
N TRP A 146 20.06 5.85 -7.73
CA TRP A 146 19.60 4.84 -6.76
C TRP A 146 20.50 4.88 -5.50
N ASP A 147 21.82 4.91 -5.70
CA ASP A 147 22.80 5.19 -4.64
C ASP A 147 24.00 5.95 -5.16
N GLY A 148 24.23 7.15 -4.67
CA GLY A 148 25.38 7.99 -5.03
C GLY A 148 26.73 7.44 -4.54
N ASN A 149 26.72 6.47 -3.61
CA ASN A 149 27.93 5.85 -3.08
C ASN A 149 28.37 4.60 -3.87
N GLY A 150 27.59 4.20 -4.88
CA GLY A 150 27.96 3.11 -5.77
C GLY A 150 27.78 1.72 -5.16
N SER A 151 26.78 1.52 -4.31
CA SER A 151 26.43 0.24 -3.74
C SER A 151 24.96 -0.08 -3.93
N ASN A 152 24.61 -1.30 -4.29
CA ASN A 152 23.21 -1.73 -4.36
C ASN A 152 22.64 -2.17 -3.01
N ASN A 153 23.22 -1.76 -1.89
CA ASN A 153 22.66 -1.98 -0.57
C ASN A 153 21.57 -0.95 -0.26
N TRP A 154 20.31 -1.35 -0.39
CA TRP A 154 19.16 -0.45 -0.16
C TRP A 154 19.16 0.17 1.23
N THR A 155 19.56 -0.55 2.27
CA THR A 155 19.48 -0.02 3.65
C THR A 155 20.36 1.21 3.89
N THR A 156 21.42 1.38 3.11
CA THR A 156 22.34 2.50 3.17
C THR A 156 22.27 3.42 1.95
N ALA A 157 21.42 3.10 0.97
CA ALA A 157 21.32 3.86 -0.27
C ALA A 157 20.89 5.31 -0.03
N THR A 158 21.48 6.22 -0.79
CA THR A 158 21.13 7.64 -0.73
C THR A 158 19.68 7.89 -1.09
N LEU A 159 19.09 7.13 -2.03
CA LEU A 159 17.69 7.21 -2.37
C LEU A 159 16.78 6.79 -1.21
N ASN A 160 17.12 5.71 -0.48
CA ASN A 160 16.39 5.30 0.72
C ASN A 160 16.42 6.42 1.79
N THR A 161 17.56 7.05 1.97
CA THR A 161 17.72 8.17 2.91
C THR A 161 16.84 9.35 2.50
N TYR A 162 16.87 9.74 1.23
CA TYR A 162 16.03 10.81 0.69
C TYR A 162 14.54 10.53 0.91
N LEU A 163 14.08 9.34 0.54
CA LEU A 163 12.66 8.97 0.64
C LEU A 163 12.14 9.00 2.09
N ASN A 164 12.95 8.57 3.04
CA ASN A 164 12.53 8.43 4.43
C ASN A 164 12.89 9.61 5.34
N ASN A 165 13.68 10.54 4.87
CA ASN A 165 13.97 11.82 5.55
C ASN A 165 13.33 12.98 4.79
N ASP A 166 13.91 13.37 3.65
CA ASP A 166 13.52 14.60 2.95
C ASP A 166 12.08 14.50 2.43
N TYR A 167 11.78 13.48 1.63
CA TYR A 167 10.44 13.30 1.08
C TYR A 167 9.40 13.01 2.19
N TYR A 168 9.70 12.12 3.14
CA TYR A 168 8.80 11.82 4.26
C TYR A 168 8.43 13.07 5.05
N ASN A 169 9.37 14.01 5.22
CA ASN A 169 9.12 15.24 5.96
C ASN A 169 8.18 16.21 5.22
N THR A 170 8.04 16.10 3.90
CA THR A 170 7.06 16.89 3.13
C THR A 170 5.62 16.43 3.32
N LEU A 171 5.40 15.20 3.81
CA LEU A 171 4.05 14.67 4.01
C LEU A 171 3.35 15.35 5.19
N SER A 172 2.04 15.52 5.07
CA SER A 172 1.18 16.01 6.15
C SER A 172 1.15 15.05 7.34
N SER A 173 0.76 15.53 8.51
CA SER A 173 0.58 14.68 9.69
C SER A 173 -0.45 13.57 9.45
N ASP A 174 -1.54 13.88 8.76
CA ASP A 174 -2.60 12.90 8.45
C ASP A 174 -2.07 11.81 7.52
N ALA A 175 -1.31 12.18 6.49
CA ALA A 175 -0.67 11.22 5.60
C ALA A 175 0.32 10.32 6.36
N LYS A 176 1.18 10.91 7.22
CA LYS A 176 2.13 10.16 8.05
C LYS A 176 1.45 9.15 8.96
N ASN A 177 0.29 9.48 9.53
CA ASN A 177 -0.50 8.61 10.39
C ASN A 177 -1.13 7.42 9.62
N MET A 178 -1.31 7.55 8.31
CA MET A 178 -1.82 6.48 7.45
C MET A 178 -0.75 5.48 7.02
N ILE A 179 0.54 5.79 7.15
CA ILE A 179 1.63 4.94 6.67
C ILE A 179 1.95 3.88 7.72
N GLY A 180 1.84 2.61 7.35
CA GLY A 180 2.26 1.49 8.20
C GLY A 180 3.77 1.28 8.22
N THR A 181 4.30 0.76 9.34
CA THR A 181 5.65 0.18 9.34
C THR A 181 5.67 -1.02 8.40
N THR A 182 6.72 -1.17 7.63
CA THR A 182 6.81 -2.20 6.59
C THR A 182 8.20 -2.80 6.58
N LYS A 183 8.25 -4.12 6.66
CA LYS A 183 9.47 -4.87 6.41
C LYS A 183 9.63 -5.05 4.89
N TYR A 184 10.64 -4.41 4.31
CA TYR A 184 10.93 -4.53 2.89
C TYR A 184 11.87 -5.70 2.65
N TYR A 185 11.43 -6.64 1.79
CA TYR A 185 12.25 -7.73 1.33
C TYR A 185 13.22 -7.25 0.26
N LEU A 186 14.49 -7.54 0.42
CA LEU A 186 15.57 -7.05 -0.44
C LEU A 186 16.25 -8.19 -1.19
N GLY A 187 15.53 -9.27 -1.44
CA GLY A 187 16.01 -10.37 -2.26
C GLY A 187 16.33 -9.92 -3.68
N GLY A 188 17.35 -10.47 -4.28
CA GLY A 188 17.77 -10.13 -5.64
C GLY A 188 17.79 -11.36 -6.56
N TYR A 189 17.95 -11.11 -7.85
CA TYR A 189 18.05 -12.10 -8.90
C TYR A 189 19.25 -11.81 -9.81
N ASN A 190 19.81 -12.81 -10.45
CA ASN A 190 21.05 -12.68 -11.22
C ASN A 190 20.95 -13.10 -12.69
N SER A 191 19.74 -13.29 -13.21
CA SER A 191 19.58 -13.62 -14.62
C SER A 191 19.37 -12.38 -15.47
N ASN A 192 19.96 -12.38 -16.67
CA ASN A 192 19.88 -11.27 -17.62
C ASN A 192 18.70 -11.35 -18.57
N ALA A 193 17.93 -12.45 -18.62
CA ALA A 193 16.91 -12.59 -19.66
C ALA A 193 15.68 -13.42 -19.27
N SER A 194 15.69 -14.16 -18.20
CA SER A 194 14.64 -15.15 -17.89
C SER A 194 14.02 -14.91 -16.52
N PHE A 195 13.44 -13.73 -16.31
CA PHE A 195 12.75 -13.41 -15.07
C PHE A 195 11.33 -12.88 -15.33
N THR A 196 10.36 -13.74 -15.04
CA THR A 196 8.94 -13.40 -15.08
C THR A 196 8.53 -12.65 -13.81
N SER A 197 7.31 -12.13 -13.79
CA SER A 197 6.75 -11.48 -12.59
C SER A 197 6.77 -12.40 -11.37
N ASP A 198 6.45 -13.69 -11.55
CA ASP A 198 6.41 -14.67 -10.46
C ASP A 198 7.82 -15.03 -9.97
N VAL A 199 8.77 -15.22 -10.88
CA VAL A 199 10.18 -15.42 -10.53
C VAL A 199 10.69 -14.26 -9.67
N MET A 200 10.46 -13.01 -10.10
CA MET A 200 10.88 -11.86 -9.32
C MET A 200 10.18 -11.80 -7.97
N TRP A 201 8.86 -12.04 -7.92
CA TRP A 201 8.11 -12.06 -6.68
C TRP A 201 8.71 -13.03 -5.64
N GLN A 202 9.10 -14.23 -6.07
CA GLN A 202 9.69 -15.24 -5.20
C GLN A 202 11.10 -14.87 -4.75
N TYR A 203 11.95 -14.42 -5.68
CA TYR A 203 13.33 -14.05 -5.36
C TYR A 203 13.43 -12.79 -4.49
N GLU A 204 12.51 -11.84 -4.63
CA GLU A 204 12.39 -10.68 -3.75
C GLU A 204 12.11 -11.09 -2.30
N ARG A 205 11.35 -12.17 -2.09
CA ARG A 205 10.85 -12.64 -0.79
C ARG A 205 11.55 -13.88 -0.24
N LYS A 206 12.53 -14.43 -0.93
CA LYS A 206 13.20 -15.63 -0.48
C LYS A 206 13.76 -15.51 0.93
N ASN A 207 13.75 -16.63 1.68
CA ASN A 207 14.23 -16.64 3.04
C ASN A 207 15.76 -16.43 3.13
N GLU A 208 16.24 -15.80 4.20
CA GLU A 208 17.65 -15.58 4.49
C GLU A 208 18.50 -16.85 4.46
N ALA A 209 17.97 -17.95 4.98
CA ALA A 209 18.68 -19.24 5.01
C ALA A 209 19.05 -19.75 3.61
N ASN A 210 18.35 -19.33 2.57
CA ASN A 210 18.56 -19.73 1.18
C ASN A 210 19.39 -18.75 0.37
N ARG A 211 20.16 -17.91 1.00
CA ARG A 211 21.20 -17.12 0.36
C ARG A 211 22.32 -17.99 -0.15
N THR A 212 22.14 -18.69 -1.24
CA THR A 212 23.25 -19.39 -1.89
C THR A 212 23.98 -18.46 -2.84
N GLY A 213 25.15 -18.02 -2.44
CA GLY A 213 26.27 -17.75 -3.33
C GLY A 213 26.29 -16.48 -4.18
N TYR A 214 25.24 -15.67 -4.26
CA TYR A 214 25.13 -14.60 -5.25
C TYR A 214 24.92 -13.21 -4.68
N TYR A 215 25.07 -13.01 -3.40
CA TYR A 215 25.10 -11.66 -2.87
C TYR A 215 26.55 -11.20 -2.79
N TYR A 216 26.90 -10.33 -3.68
CA TYR A 216 28.13 -9.60 -3.58
C TYR A 216 28.08 -8.75 -2.31
N ARG A 217 28.87 -9.19 -1.31
CA ARG A 217 28.92 -8.60 0.04
C ARG A 217 27.68 -8.87 0.90
N THR A 218 27.75 -8.42 2.12
CA THR A 218 26.81 -8.64 3.21
C THR A 218 25.57 -7.75 3.12
N ASN A 219 24.92 -7.67 1.97
CA ASN A 219 23.69 -6.89 1.86
C ASN A 219 22.57 -7.61 2.62
N PRO A 220 21.84 -6.88 3.50
CA PRO A 220 20.71 -7.47 4.19
C PRO A 220 19.59 -7.80 3.21
N ILE A 221 18.93 -8.93 3.39
CA ILE A 221 17.75 -9.30 2.59
C ILE A 221 16.45 -8.65 3.09
N MET A 222 16.50 -7.93 4.16
CA MET A 222 15.34 -7.19 4.68
C MET A 222 15.77 -5.86 5.24
N GLN A 223 14.97 -4.83 4.98
CA GLN A 223 14.97 -3.62 5.74
C GLN A 223 13.89 -3.72 6.81
N ASN A 224 14.31 -3.76 8.06
CA ASN A 224 13.44 -3.87 9.22
C ASN A 224 13.64 -2.67 10.18
N ASP A 225 13.55 -1.47 9.62
CA ASP A 225 13.67 -0.21 10.38
C ASP A 225 12.32 0.51 10.35
N ALA A 226 11.70 0.69 11.52
CA ALA A 226 10.41 1.35 11.68
C ALA A 226 10.39 2.80 11.15
N ASN A 227 11.55 3.43 11.00
CA ASN A 227 11.69 4.76 10.43
C ASN A 227 11.79 4.76 8.90
N LYS A 228 12.00 3.61 8.27
CA LYS A 228 12.13 3.46 6.82
C LYS A 228 10.84 2.92 6.22
N LYS A 229 9.84 3.78 6.08
CA LYS A 229 8.45 3.44 5.71
C LYS A 229 8.16 3.52 4.22
N ILE A 230 9.02 4.22 3.46
CA ILE A 230 8.83 4.49 2.04
C ILE A 230 9.96 3.84 1.25
N ALA A 231 9.58 3.16 0.17
CA ALA A 231 10.52 2.58 -0.78
C ALA A 231 10.14 2.97 -2.22
N ILE A 232 10.65 2.23 -3.19
CA ILE A 232 10.24 2.24 -4.59
C ILE A 232 9.62 0.89 -4.95
N MET A 233 9.02 0.76 -6.14
CA MET A 233 8.31 -0.45 -6.52
C MET A 233 9.26 -1.64 -6.72
N TYR A 234 8.76 -2.83 -6.47
CA TYR A 234 9.40 -4.07 -6.83
C TYR A 234 9.33 -4.33 -8.35
N ALA A 235 10.24 -5.14 -8.88
CA ALA A 235 10.13 -5.63 -10.25
C ALA A 235 8.86 -6.47 -10.44
N SER A 236 8.45 -7.24 -9.43
CA SER A 236 7.18 -7.97 -9.42
C SER A 236 5.98 -7.02 -9.42
N ASP A 237 6.03 -5.86 -8.75
CA ASP A 237 4.95 -4.86 -8.81
C ASP A 237 4.72 -4.38 -10.25
N TYR A 238 5.81 -4.04 -10.94
CA TYR A 238 5.77 -3.64 -12.36
C TYR A 238 5.28 -4.77 -13.26
N GLY A 239 5.78 -5.97 -13.02
CA GLY A 239 5.43 -7.13 -13.82
C GLY A 239 3.95 -7.51 -13.71
N TYR A 240 3.41 -7.53 -12.50
CA TYR A 240 1.99 -7.85 -12.30
C TYR A 240 1.04 -6.70 -12.66
N ALA A 241 1.52 -5.48 -12.86
CA ALA A 241 0.71 -4.39 -13.39
C ALA A 241 0.31 -4.61 -14.87
N ALA A 242 1.01 -5.47 -15.59
CA ALA A 242 0.66 -5.88 -16.93
C ALA A 242 -0.62 -6.74 -16.95
N SER A 243 -1.22 -6.86 -18.16
CA SER A 243 -2.37 -7.72 -18.39
C SER A 243 -2.15 -9.14 -17.84
N LYS A 244 -3.21 -9.77 -17.34
CA LYS A 244 -3.14 -11.18 -16.89
C LYS A 244 -2.74 -12.17 -17.98
N LYS A 245 -2.80 -11.75 -19.24
CA LYS A 245 -2.32 -12.54 -20.40
C LYS A 245 -0.82 -12.38 -20.65
N CYS A 246 -0.15 -11.46 -19.95
CA CYS A 246 1.29 -11.27 -20.04
C CYS A 246 2.01 -12.42 -19.32
N THR A 247 2.80 -13.19 -20.06
CA THR A 247 3.58 -14.33 -19.56
C THR A 247 5.07 -14.21 -19.90
N SER A 248 5.46 -13.15 -20.61
CA SER A 248 6.83 -12.93 -21.03
C SER A 248 7.75 -12.61 -19.86
N SER A 249 9.06 -12.78 -20.08
CA SER A 249 10.07 -12.21 -19.19
C SER A 249 9.95 -10.68 -19.15
N LEU A 250 10.16 -10.07 -17.99
CA LEU A 250 10.08 -8.63 -17.82
C LEU A 250 11.03 -7.86 -18.75
N TYR A 251 12.16 -8.47 -19.10
CA TYR A 251 13.11 -7.87 -20.06
C TYR A 251 12.47 -7.59 -21.42
N TYR A 252 11.57 -8.48 -21.89
CA TYR A 252 10.92 -8.39 -23.21
C TYR A 252 9.52 -7.78 -23.17
N TYR A 253 9.12 -7.09 -22.10
CA TYR A 253 7.77 -6.50 -22.01
C TYR A 253 7.45 -5.53 -23.14
N TYR A 254 8.44 -4.81 -23.64
CA TYR A 254 8.27 -3.89 -24.77
C TYR A 254 7.84 -4.57 -26.07
N ASP A 255 8.13 -5.85 -26.22
CA ASP A 255 7.91 -6.62 -27.44
C ASP A 255 6.61 -7.44 -27.41
N ASP A 256 6.08 -7.72 -26.21
CA ASP A 256 4.84 -8.48 -26.01
C ASP A 256 3.63 -7.55 -25.91
N THR A 257 2.66 -7.76 -26.81
CA THR A 257 1.42 -6.97 -26.87
C THR A 257 0.65 -6.99 -25.56
N ASN A 258 0.68 -8.09 -24.78
CA ASN A 258 -0.03 -8.20 -23.52
C ASN A 258 0.74 -7.57 -22.35
N CYS A 259 2.00 -7.25 -22.53
CA CYS A 259 2.89 -6.79 -21.46
C CYS A 259 3.26 -5.32 -21.57
N LYS A 260 3.32 -4.79 -22.79
CA LYS A 260 3.77 -3.42 -23.09
C LYS A 260 2.85 -2.35 -22.49
N LYS A 261 3.30 -1.11 -22.50
CA LYS A 261 2.65 0.08 -21.94
C LYS A 261 1.13 0.15 -22.09
N THR A 262 0.58 -0.16 -23.26
CA THR A 262 -0.87 -0.13 -23.49
C THR A 262 -1.64 -1.12 -22.62
N ASN A 263 -0.96 -2.11 -22.07
CA ASN A 263 -1.49 -3.16 -21.24
C ASN A 263 -0.76 -3.28 -19.88
N ASN A 264 0.03 -2.26 -19.52
CA ASN A 264 0.69 -2.15 -18.21
C ASN A 264 0.53 -0.72 -17.66
N TRP A 265 -0.34 -0.55 -16.68
CA TRP A 265 -0.66 0.78 -16.14
C TRP A 265 0.51 1.43 -15.38
N LEU A 266 1.51 0.66 -14.94
CA LEU A 266 2.70 1.20 -14.26
C LEU A 266 3.75 1.74 -15.23
N ASP A 267 3.71 1.35 -16.50
CA ASP A 267 4.63 1.85 -17.52
C ASP A 267 4.33 3.31 -17.88
N LYS A 268 5.26 4.18 -17.52
CA LYS A 268 5.18 5.63 -17.81
C LYS A 268 6.06 6.07 -18.97
N SER A 269 6.69 5.12 -19.70
CA SER A 269 7.71 5.40 -20.73
C SER A 269 8.84 6.31 -20.24
N ALA A 270 9.23 6.13 -19.00
CA ALA A 270 10.33 6.81 -18.36
C ALA A 270 11.21 5.78 -17.66
N GLY A 271 12.52 5.95 -17.72
CA GLY A 271 13.43 5.18 -16.88
C GLY A 271 12.98 5.26 -15.43
N THR A 272 12.73 4.14 -14.78
CA THR A 272 12.19 4.14 -13.40
C THR A 272 12.94 3.11 -12.56
N TRP A 273 13.45 3.54 -11.41
CA TRP A 273 14.14 2.65 -10.48
C TRP A 273 13.22 1.59 -9.89
N LEU A 274 13.77 0.39 -9.71
CA LEU A 274 13.16 -0.73 -9.01
C LEU A 274 13.93 -1.06 -7.74
N LEU A 275 13.24 -1.62 -6.75
CA LEU A 275 13.80 -1.90 -5.43
C LEU A 275 14.79 -3.09 -5.43
N PRO A 276 14.54 -4.21 -6.17
CA PRO A 276 15.42 -5.35 -6.11
C PRO A 276 16.82 -5.02 -6.62
N GLN A 277 17.81 -5.51 -5.91
CA GLN A 277 19.20 -5.47 -6.36
C GLN A 277 19.48 -6.60 -7.34
N TYR A 278 20.37 -6.37 -8.29
CA TYR A 278 20.96 -7.45 -9.07
C TYR A 278 21.97 -8.20 -8.21
N SER A 279 21.77 -9.50 -8.01
CA SER A 279 22.60 -10.27 -7.07
C SER A 279 23.93 -10.73 -7.64
N GLY A 280 24.20 -10.47 -8.91
CA GLY A 280 25.47 -10.81 -9.57
C GLY A 280 26.54 -9.73 -9.52
N ASP A 281 26.20 -8.51 -9.06
CA ASP A 281 27.12 -7.38 -8.95
C ASP A 281 26.73 -6.48 -7.77
N TYR A 282 27.70 -5.76 -7.21
CA TYR A 282 27.50 -4.96 -5.99
C TYR A 282 26.96 -3.54 -6.24
N ASP A 283 27.03 -3.06 -7.47
CA ASP A 283 26.66 -1.71 -7.85
C ASP A 283 25.56 -1.66 -8.93
N VAL A 284 24.86 -2.77 -9.12
CA VAL A 284 23.84 -2.94 -10.14
C VAL A 284 22.48 -3.25 -9.53
N THR A 285 21.45 -2.65 -10.07
CA THR A 285 20.04 -2.87 -9.71
C THR A 285 19.17 -3.00 -10.96
N PHE A 286 17.90 -3.25 -10.75
CA PHE A 286 16.90 -3.30 -11.81
C PHE A 286 16.29 -1.92 -12.07
N SER A 287 15.98 -1.64 -13.33
CA SER A 287 15.19 -0.47 -13.73
C SER A 287 14.23 -0.80 -14.85
N VAL A 288 13.10 -0.11 -14.93
CA VAL A 288 12.28 -0.06 -16.13
C VAL A 288 12.96 0.91 -17.10
N ASN A 289 13.22 0.48 -18.32
CA ASN A 289 13.80 1.33 -19.35
C ASN A 289 12.73 2.15 -20.11
N LEU A 290 13.14 3.04 -20.98
CA LEU A 290 12.25 3.96 -21.72
C LEU A 290 11.24 3.25 -22.63
N ILE A 291 11.49 2.02 -23.03
CA ILE A 291 10.62 1.23 -23.89
C ILE A 291 9.73 0.25 -23.14
N GLY A 292 9.83 0.21 -21.80
CA GLY A 292 8.97 -0.61 -20.91
C GLY A 292 9.51 -2.00 -20.59
N GLY A 293 10.72 -2.35 -21.01
CA GLY A 293 11.40 -3.56 -20.54
C GLY A 293 12.08 -3.32 -19.21
N VAL A 294 12.27 -4.36 -18.42
CA VAL A 294 13.07 -4.28 -17.19
C VAL A 294 14.51 -4.65 -17.50
N ASP A 295 15.41 -3.71 -17.29
CA ASP A 295 16.85 -3.91 -17.42
C ASP A 295 17.41 -4.39 -16.08
N PRO A 296 18.06 -5.57 -16.04
CA PRO A 296 18.65 -6.11 -14.82
C PRO A 296 20.06 -5.61 -14.52
N ASN A 297 20.64 -4.80 -15.39
CA ASN A 297 22.05 -4.41 -15.34
C ASN A 297 22.24 -2.89 -15.35
N TYR A 298 21.53 -2.20 -14.46
CA TYR A 298 21.62 -0.74 -14.40
C TYR A 298 22.47 -0.28 -13.20
N LYS A 299 23.55 0.46 -13.50
CA LYS A 299 24.47 0.94 -12.45
C LYS A 299 23.77 1.95 -11.52
N VAL A 300 23.89 1.78 -10.21
CA VAL A 300 23.21 2.58 -9.19
C VAL A 300 23.64 4.06 -9.15
N TYR A 301 24.85 4.38 -9.69
CA TYR A 301 25.49 5.71 -9.61
C TYR A 301 25.88 6.31 -10.97
N VAL A 302 25.66 5.60 -12.07
CA VAL A 302 26.09 6.08 -13.41
C VAL A 302 24.95 6.78 -14.12
N SER A 303 25.22 8.03 -14.46
CA SER A 303 24.74 8.84 -15.62
C SER A 303 23.29 8.70 -16.11
N GLY A 304 22.45 8.01 -15.44
CA GLY A 304 21.05 7.87 -15.73
C GLY A 304 20.29 8.05 -14.44
N GLU A 305 20.05 9.29 -14.06
CA GLU A 305 19.02 9.57 -13.08
C GLU A 305 17.71 8.99 -13.62
N ASN A 306 17.18 8.00 -12.94
CA ASN A 306 15.87 7.46 -13.27
C ASN A 306 14.80 8.08 -12.38
N ALA A 307 13.59 8.11 -12.90
CA ALA A 307 12.44 8.60 -12.20
C ALA A 307 12.22 7.83 -10.89
N VAL A 308 11.99 8.57 -9.83
CA VAL A 308 11.70 8.04 -8.49
C VAL A 308 10.22 8.19 -8.20
N ARG A 309 9.53 7.07 -8.04
CA ARG A 309 8.11 7.03 -7.65
C ARG A 309 7.98 6.38 -6.28
N PRO A 310 7.70 7.16 -5.23
CA PRO A 310 7.53 6.62 -3.87
C PRO A 310 6.44 5.56 -3.80
N VAL A 311 6.72 4.49 -3.07
CA VAL A 311 5.81 3.38 -2.75
C VAL A 311 5.76 3.21 -1.25
N LEU A 312 4.56 2.98 -0.73
CA LEU A 312 4.33 2.68 0.67
C LEU A 312 3.13 1.75 0.87
N SER A 313 3.11 1.10 2.03
CA SER A 313 1.95 0.32 2.49
C SER A 313 1.21 1.12 3.55
N LEU A 314 -0.10 1.26 3.37
CA LEU A 314 -0.95 1.90 4.36
C LEU A 314 -1.08 0.99 5.60
N SER A 315 -1.30 1.60 6.74
CA SER A 315 -1.60 0.87 7.98
C SER A 315 -2.91 0.07 7.84
N SER A 316 -3.05 -1.03 8.54
CA SER A 316 -4.25 -1.90 8.47
C SER A 316 -5.53 -1.23 8.95
N ASN A 317 -5.42 -0.17 9.78
CA ASN A 317 -6.56 0.64 10.21
C ASN A 317 -7.03 1.68 9.17
N VAL A 318 -6.30 1.83 8.05
CA VAL A 318 -6.72 2.69 6.95
C VAL A 318 -7.77 1.97 6.11
N LYS A 319 -8.88 2.66 5.87
CA LYS A 319 -10.02 2.16 5.10
C LYS A 319 -10.24 2.96 3.83
N ILE A 320 -10.76 2.30 2.80
CA ILE A 320 -11.21 2.92 1.57
C ILE A 320 -12.68 3.30 1.77
N SER A 321 -12.95 4.61 1.85
CA SER A 321 -14.22 5.15 2.33
C SER A 321 -15.19 5.57 1.21
N SER A 322 -14.69 5.98 0.05
CA SER A 322 -15.49 6.42 -1.09
C SER A 322 -14.66 6.51 -2.37
N GLY A 323 -15.30 6.93 -3.46
CA GLY A 323 -14.70 6.97 -4.80
C GLY A 323 -14.94 5.67 -5.57
N ASN A 324 -14.59 5.68 -6.85
CA ASN A 324 -14.68 4.52 -7.72
C ASN A 324 -13.32 4.15 -8.38
N GLY A 325 -12.26 4.90 -8.06
CA GLY A 325 -10.91 4.66 -8.52
C GLY A 325 -10.59 5.20 -9.91
N THR A 326 -11.51 5.95 -10.54
CA THR A 326 -11.19 6.70 -11.76
C THR A 326 -10.38 7.95 -11.42
N SER A 327 -9.74 8.57 -12.42
CA SER A 327 -9.01 9.84 -12.23
C SER A 327 -9.91 10.97 -11.75
N GLU A 328 -11.19 10.99 -12.16
CA GLU A 328 -12.18 11.99 -11.80
C GLU A 328 -12.77 11.75 -10.41
N GLN A 329 -12.82 10.48 -9.96
CA GLN A 329 -13.37 10.07 -8.68
C GLN A 329 -12.44 9.07 -7.97
N PRO A 330 -11.22 9.51 -7.61
CA PRO A 330 -10.25 8.64 -6.94
C PRO A 330 -10.78 8.15 -5.60
N TYR A 331 -10.35 6.97 -5.19
CA TYR A 331 -10.65 6.45 -3.86
C TYR A 331 -10.20 7.42 -2.78
N GLN A 332 -11.00 7.55 -1.72
CA GLN A 332 -10.70 8.33 -0.54
C GLN A 332 -10.35 7.41 0.62
N LEU A 333 -9.39 7.82 1.42
CA LEU A 333 -8.90 7.08 2.59
C LEU A 333 -9.42 7.70 3.88
N SER A 334 -9.61 6.86 4.88
CA SER A 334 -9.93 7.28 6.25
C SER A 334 -9.24 6.36 7.25
N ILE A 335 -8.90 6.89 8.42
CA ILE A 335 -8.43 6.10 9.56
C ILE A 335 -9.66 5.69 10.37
N SER A 336 -9.74 4.42 10.75
CA SER A 336 -10.83 3.89 11.59
C SER A 336 -10.46 3.93 13.06
#